data_af8a9796ab151297317b16d736873711
#
_entry.id   af8a9796ab151297317b16d736873711
#
_cell.length_a   1.000
_cell.length_b   1.000
_cell.length_c   1.000
_cell.angle_alpha   90.00
_cell.angle_beta   90.00
_cell.angle_gamma   90.00
#
_symmetry.space_group_name_H-M   'P 1'
#
loop_
_entity.id
_entity.type
_entity.pdbx_description
1 polymer ?
#
loop_
_entity_poly.entity_id
_entity_poly.type
_entity_poly.pdbx_seq_one_letter_code
_entity_poly.pdbx_strand_id
1 'polypeptide(L)'
;MANYYSDINEIKFELENSPLMQRIVELKELDYADKDTHDYAPQDFADAMDSYDRLLDIVGDITGNVVAPNAEAVDAEGAHHENGRVRYASKTYENLQAMNQAGLNGMTMPRRYGGLNLPVTVYTAANEMVATADAGFQNIWSLQDCIETLYCFGTEEQRQKYIPRVCAGETMSMDLTEPDAGSDLQSVMLKATYDEENGCWRLNGSKRFITNGDSDIHLVLARSEAGTRDGRGLSMFI
;
A
#
# COMPACT_ATOMS: atom_id res chain seq x y z
N MET A 1 -9.34 7.50 25.84
CA MET A 1 -9.03 7.46 24.40
C MET A 1 -8.87 6.01 24.07
N ALA A 2 -9.49 5.53 23.00
CA ALA A 2 -9.36 4.14 22.59
C ALA A 2 -8.05 3.95 21.81
N ASN A 3 -7.33 2.85 22.04
CA ASN A 3 -6.17 2.49 21.24
C ASN A 3 -6.32 1.03 20.79
N TYR A 4 -6.43 0.82 19.48
CA TYR A 4 -6.73 -0.50 18.92
C TYR A 4 -5.56 -1.49 19.00
N TYR A 5 -4.41 -1.06 19.49
CA TYR A 5 -3.27 -1.92 19.79
C TYR A 5 -3.16 -2.23 21.28
N SER A 6 -3.08 -1.20 22.12
CA SER A 6 -2.89 -1.41 23.57
C SER A 6 -4.15 -1.88 24.30
N ASP A 7 -5.34 -1.62 23.75
CA ASP A 7 -6.61 -2.09 24.30
C ASP A 7 -6.99 -3.50 23.81
N ILE A 8 -6.31 -4.02 22.77
CA ILE A 8 -6.56 -5.33 22.15
C ILE A 8 -5.26 -6.15 22.20
N ASN A 9 -5.11 -6.98 23.22
CA ASN A 9 -3.86 -7.68 23.50
C ASN A 9 -3.52 -8.81 22.49
N GLU A 10 -4.46 -9.24 21.67
CA GLU A 10 -4.32 -10.38 20.76
C GLU A 10 -3.24 -10.13 19.71
N ILE A 11 -3.22 -8.95 19.09
CA ILE A 11 -2.21 -8.59 18.07
C ILE A 11 -0.81 -8.62 18.68
N LYS A 12 -0.64 -7.99 19.83
CA LYS A 12 0.65 -7.99 20.55
C LYS A 12 1.07 -9.41 20.95
N PHE A 13 0.15 -10.19 21.48
CA PHE A 13 0.39 -11.58 21.86
C PHE A 13 0.89 -12.43 20.67
N GLU A 14 0.24 -12.32 19.52
CA GLU A 14 0.62 -13.08 18.32
C GLU A 14 2.02 -12.69 17.81
N LEU A 15 2.36 -11.40 17.80
CA LEU A 15 3.68 -10.94 17.37
C LEU A 15 4.80 -11.36 18.33
N GLU A 16 4.57 -11.23 19.65
CA GLU A 16 5.56 -11.58 20.67
C GLU A 16 5.79 -13.10 20.81
N ASN A 17 4.76 -13.90 20.57
CA ASN A 17 4.80 -15.36 20.76
C ASN A 17 4.98 -16.15 19.47
N SER A 18 5.06 -15.49 18.31
CA SER A 18 5.32 -16.17 17.04
C SER A 18 6.73 -16.79 17.03
N PRO A 19 6.86 -18.11 16.86
CA PRO A 19 8.16 -18.79 16.84
C PRO A 19 9.01 -18.41 15.63
N LEU A 20 8.41 -17.76 14.62
CA LEU A 20 9.09 -17.36 13.40
C LEU A 20 9.49 -15.89 13.39
N MET A 21 9.04 -15.08 14.36
CA MET A 21 9.18 -13.63 14.32
C MET A 21 10.65 -13.19 14.23
N GLN A 22 11.53 -13.82 15.05
CA GLN A 22 12.95 -13.50 14.98
C GLN A 22 13.53 -13.73 13.56
N ARG A 23 13.19 -14.89 12.96
CA ARG A 23 13.69 -15.20 11.61
C ARG A 23 13.12 -14.26 10.54
N ILE A 24 11.86 -13.86 10.66
CA ILE A 24 11.21 -12.89 9.77
C ILE A 24 11.94 -11.55 9.84
N VAL A 25 12.23 -11.06 11.04
CA VAL A 25 12.93 -9.79 11.26
C VAL A 25 14.36 -9.84 10.71
N GLU A 26 15.13 -10.88 11.03
CA GLU A 26 16.50 -11.07 10.53
C GLU A 26 16.54 -11.06 8.98
N LEU A 27 15.60 -11.76 8.33
CA LEU A 27 15.50 -11.77 6.87
C LEU A 27 15.13 -10.40 6.30
N LYS A 28 14.18 -9.71 6.93
CA LYS A 28 13.74 -8.39 6.46
C LYS A 28 14.81 -7.32 6.67
N GLU A 29 15.50 -7.37 7.79
CA GLU A 29 16.58 -6.45 8.15
C GLU A 29 17.95 -6.83 7.55
N LEU A 30 18.00 -7.93 6.76
CA LEU A 30 19.27 -8.44 6.18
C LEU A 30 20.36 -8.56 7.25
N ASP A 31 20.04 -9.23 8.36
CA ASP A 31 20.89 -9.33 9.54
C ASP A 31 21.37 -7.95 10.06
N TYR A 32 20.44 -6.96 10.05
CA TYR A 32 20.63 -5.58 10.52
C TYR A 32 21.68 -4.79 9.74
N ALA A 33 21.71 -5.01 8.42
CA ALA A 33 22.70 -4.37 7.53
C ALA A 33 22.61 -2.84 7.49
N ASP A 34 21.43 -2.27 7.77
CA ASP A 34 21.19 -0.82 7.72
C ASP A 34 21.51 -0.08 9.03
N LYS A 35 21.88 -0.79 10.11
CA LYS A 35 21.97 -0.25 11.48
C LYS A 35 22.90 0.97 11.64
N ASP A 36 23.93 1.07 10.80
CA ASP A 36 24.90 2.15 10.83
C ASP A 36 24.65 3.22 9.75
N THR A 37 23.61 3.04 8.92
CA THR A 37 23.30 3.92 7.77
C THR A 37 22.01 4.70 7.91
N HIS A 38 21.11 4.25 8.77
CA HIS A 38 19.83 4.92 9.04
C HIS A 38 19.56 4.97 10.54
N ASP A 39 19.37 6.16 11.09
CA ASP A 39 19.19 6.40 12.53
C ASP A 39 18.01 5.63 13.16
N TYR A 40 17.01 5.27 12.34
CA TYR A 40 15.83 4.50 12.76
C TYR A 40 15.89 3.01 12.39
N ALA A 41 17.05 2.53 11.91
CA ALA A 41 17.23 1.10 11.66
C ALA A 41 17.57 0.37 12.96
N PRO A 42 16.92 -0.79 13.23
CA PRO A 42 17.16 -1.51 14.47
C PRO A 42 18.58 -2.09 14.54
N GLN A 43 19.11 -2.14 15.75
CA GLN A 43 20.45 -2.67 16.03
C GLN A 43 20.45 -4.19 16.14
N ASP A 44 19.34 -4.75 16.62
CA ASP A 44 19.13 -6.18 16.83
C ASP A 44 17.62 -6.52 16.88
N PHE A 45 17.30 -7.77 17.15
CA PHE A 45 15.91 -8.25 17.23
C PHE A 45 15.10 -7.56 18.32
N ALA A 46 15.68 -7.32 19.49
CA ALA A 46 14.96 -6.70 20.60
C ALA A 46 14.61 -5.24 20.27
N ASP A 47 15.54 -4.50 19.68
CA ASP A 47 15.34 -3.12 19.23
C ASP A 47 14.31 -3.05 18.07
N ALA A 48 14.32 -4.04 17.16
CA ALA A 48 13.31 -4.14 16.11
C ALA A 48 11.91 -4.33 16.71
N MET A 49 11.74 -5.27 17.64
CA MET A 49 10.45 -5.55 18.27
C MET A 49 9.93 -4.35 19.08
N ASP A 50 10.80 -3.64 19.80
CA ASP A 50 10.43 -2.43 20.53
C ASP A 50 10.01 -1.29 19.57
N SER A 51 10.68 -1.17 18.43
CA SER A 51 10.30 -0.21 17.38
C SER A 51 8.96 -0.55 16.75
N TYR A 52 8.67 -1.83 16.51
CA TYR A 52 7.37 -2.28 15.98
C TYR A 52 6.24 -2.09 16.98
N ASP A 53 6.47 -2.36 18.26
CA ASP A 53 5.51 -2.13 19.34
C ASP A 53 5.09 -0.66 19.41
N ARG A 54 6.06 0.26 19.40
CA ARG A 54 5.80 1.72 19.39
C ARG A 54 5.07 2.16 18.13
N LEU A 55 5.44 1.65 16.96
CA LEU A 55 4.78 1.99 15.71
C LEU A 55 3.33 1.51 15.70
N LEU A 56 3.07 0.29 16.14
CA LEU A 56 1.72 -0.25 16.22
C LEU A 56 0.86 0.47 17.26
N ASP A 57 1.46 0.95 18.35
CA ASP A 57 0.76 1.79 19.33
C ASP A 57 0.31 3.14 18.71
N ILE A 58 1.16 3.76 17.86
CA ILE A 58 0.79 4.95 17.07
C ILE A 58 -0.34 4.64 16.10
N VAL A 59 -0.28 3.52 15.37
CA VAL A 59 -1.35 3.10 14.47
C VAL A 59 -2.65 2.88 15.25
N GLY A 60 -2.57 2.21 16.41
CA GLY A 60 -3.70 1.94 17.29
C GLY A 60 -4.36 3.21 17.82
N ASP A 61 -3.56 4.21 18.19
CA ASP A 61 -4.05 5.52 18.64
C ASP A 61 -4.79 6.27 17.53
N ILE A 62 -4.18 6.39 16.34
CA ILE A 62 -4.82 7.03 15.18
C ILE A 62 -6.11 6.29 14.81
N THR A 63 -6.07 4.98 14.81
CA THR A 63 -7.22 4.14 14.48
C THR A 63 -8.37 4.37 15.45
N GLY A 64 -8.10 4.37 16.74
CA GLY A 64 -9.11 4.52 17.79
C GLY A 64 -9.64 5.94 17.93
N ASN A 65 -8.82 6.97 17.70
CA ASN A 65 -9.19 8.36 17.98
C ASN A 65 -9.46 9.21 16.74
N VAL A 66 -9.11 8.74 15.55
CA VAL A 66 -9.36 9.45 14.27
C VAL A 66 -10.21 8.60 13.32
N VAL A 67 -9.75 7.39 12.96
CA VAL A 67 -10.41 6.58 11.92
C VAL A 67 -11.77 6.09 12.39
N ALA A 68 -11.85 5.42 13.53
CA ALA A 68 -13.11 4.86 14.04
C ALA A 68 -14.20 5.92 14.30
N PRO A 69 -13.91 7.08 14.91
CA PRO A 69 -14.92 8.14 15.06
C PRO A 69 -15.41 8.74 13.73
N ASN A 70 -14.63 8.66 12.67
CA ASN A 70 -14.96 9.21 11.37
C ASN A 70 -15.79 8.24 10.49
N ALA A 71 -15.80 6.94 10.80
CA ALA A 71 -16.34 5.90 9.93
C ALA A 71 -17.82 6.11 9.53
N GLU A 72 -18.68 6.48 10.50
CA GLU A 72 -20.10 6.75 10.22
C GLU A 72 -20.29 7.96 9.26
N ALA A 73 -19.52 9.02 9.45
CA ALA A 73 -19.57 10.19 8.58
C ALA A 73 -19.02 9.89 7.17
N VAL A 74 -17.98 9.05 7.07
CA VAL A 74 -17.45 8.58 5.79
C VAL A 74 -18.50 7.78 5.02
N ASP A 75 -19.20 6.86 5.67
CA ASP A 75 -20.24 6.06 5.05
C ASP A 75 -21.45 6.93 4.61
N ALA A 76 -21.85 7.87 5.43
CA ALA A 76 -22.98 8.76 5.14
C ALA A 76 -22.71 9.74 3.98
N GLU A 77 -21.50 10.30 3.88
CA GLU A 77 -21.10 11.22 2.81
C GLU A 77 -20.78 10.46 1.52
N GLY A 78 -20.01 9.37 1.62
CA GLY A 78 -19.58 8.55 0.51
C GLY A 78 -18.62 9.26 -0.47
N ALA A 79 -18.17 8.51 -1.48
CA ALA A 79 -17.41 9.07 -2.59
C ALA A 79 -18.34 9.58 -3.69
N HIS A 80 -17.99 10.70 -4.31
CA HIS A 80 -18.76 11.29 -5.39
C HIS A 80 -17.88 11.82 -6.52
N HIS A 81 -18.46 12.02 -7.70
CA HIS A 81 -17.77 12.58 -8.86
C HIS A 81 -18.05 14.08 -8.95
N GLU A 82 -16.99 14.88 -9.01
CA GLU A 82 -17.05 16.32 -9.15
C GLU A 82 -15.98 16.85 -10.12
N ASN A 83 -16.39 17.60 -11.12
CA ASN A 83 -15.46 18.24 -12.08
C ASN A 83 -14.46 17.29 -12.74
N GLY A 84 -14.89 16.08 -13.11
CA GLY A 84 -14.03 15.08 -13.74
C GLY A 84 -13.09 14.31 -12.79
N ARG A 85 -13.22 14.51 -11.48
CA ARG A 85 -12.41 13.89 -10.43
C ARG A 85 -13.29 13.14 -9.42
N VAL A 86 -12.73 12.13 -8.80
CA VAL A 86 -13.34 11.49 -7.62
C VAL A 86 -13.05 12.33 -6.38
N ARG A 87 -14.09 12.55 -5.58
CA ARG A 87 -13.99 13.14 -4.24
C ARG A 87 -14.40 12.09 -3.24
N TYR A 88 -13.48 11.72 -2.37
CA TYR A 88 -13.80 10.94 -1.18
C TYR A 88 -14.54 11.80 -0.16
N ALA A 89 -15.18 11.15 0.80
CA ALA A 89 -15.73 11.83 1.96
C ALA A 89 -14.67 12.69 2.65
N SER A 90 -15.08 13.83 3.18
CA SER A 90 -14.17 14.79 3.83
C SER A 90 -13.35 14.14 4.96
N LYS A 91 -13.97 13.23 5.70
CA LYS A 91 -13.34 12.48 6.79
C LYS A 91 -12.34 11.42 6.30
N THR A 92 -12.46 10.92 5.07
CA THR A 92 -11.45 10.06 4.45
C THR A 92 -10.12 10.80 4.26
N TYR A 93 -10.17 12.07 3.82
CA TYR A 93 -8.96 12.91 3.70
C TYR A 93 -8.33 13.21 5.07
N GLU A 94 -9.13 13.43 6.10
CA GLU A 94 -8.65 13.61 7.47
C GLU A 94 -7.93 12.36 7.98
N ASN A 95 -8.49 11.17 7.74
CA ASN A 95 -7.86 9.90 8.06
C ASN A 95 -6.52 9.70 7.31
N LEU A 96 -6.49 9.96 5.99
CA LEU A 96 -5.27 9.89 5.19
C LEU A 96 -4.21 10.87 5.71
N GLN A 97 -4.61 12.10 6.04
CA GLN A 97 -3.71 13.11 6.58
C GLN A 97 -3.09 12.68 7.91
N ALA A 98 -3.87 12.07 8.80
CA ALA A 98 -3.36 11.55 10.07
C ALA A 98 -2.31 10.46 9.87
N MET A 99 -2.57 9.49 8.97
CA MET A 99 -1.61 8.44 8.62
C MET A 99 -0.33 9.01 7.98
N ASN A 100 -0.48 9.97 7.06
CA ASN A 100 0.65 10.61 6.38
C ASN A 100 1.52 11.43 7.35
N GLN A 101 0.91 12.18 8.27
CA GLN A 101 1.63 12.96 9.28
C GLN A 101 2.39 12.09 10.28
N ALA A 102 1.90 10.89 10.54
CA ALA A 102 2.58 9.89 11.36
C ALA A 102 3.67 9.11 10.58
N GLY A 103 3.86 9.38 9.28
CA GLY A 103 4.86 8.69 8.46
C GLY A 103 4.52 7.24 8.13
N LEU A 104 3.24 6.87 8.16
CA LEU A 104 2.77 5.51 7.95
C LEU A 104 2.53 5.19 6.46
N ASN A 105 3.50 5.54 5.62
CA ASN A 105 3.49 5.27 4.18
C ASN A 105 4.76 4.53 3.76
N GLY A 106 4.64 3.70 2.73
CA GLY A 106 5.75 2.87 2.29
C GLY A 106 6.27 1.94 3.39
N MET A 107 5.37 1.46 4.25
CA MET A 107 5.71 0.75 5.49
C MET A 107 6.60 -0.47 5.24
N THR A 108 6.36 -1.21 4.16
CA THR A 108 7.16 -2.40 3.79
C THR A 108 8.38 -2.08 2.92
N MET A 109 8.49 -0.85 2.41
CA MET A 109 9.56 -0.47 1.49
C MET A 109 10.89 -0.25 2.21
N PRO A 110 12.04 -0.57 1.53
CA PRO A 110 13.36 -0.35 2.09
C PRO A 110 13.64 1.11 2.45
N ARG A 111 14.42 1.31 3.51
CA ARG A 111 14.83 2.62 4.03
C ARG A 111 15.50 3.51 2.99
N ARG A 112 16.28 2.93 2.08
CA ARG A 112 16.95 3.65 0.98
C ARG A 112 16.00 4.38 0.02
N TYR A 113 14.71 4.03 0.04
CA TYR A 113 13.66 4.71 -0.71
C TYR A 113 12.74 5.55 0.17
N GLY A 114 13.06 5.68 1.46
CA GLY A 114 12.27 6.44 2.43
C GLY A 114 11.19 5.61 3.14
N GLY A 115 11.18 4.29 2.98
CA GLY A 115 10.25 3.40 3.67
C GLY A 115 10.70 3.02 5.09
N LEU A 116 9.82 2.31 5.80
CA LEU A 116 10.07 1.87 7.18
C LEU A 116 10.72 0.48 7.27
N ASN A 117 10.80 -0.23 6.15
CA ASN A 117 11.34 -1.59 6.05
C ASN A 117 10.66 -2.61 6.97
N LEU A 118 9.35 -2.45 7.26
CA LEU A 118 8.64 -3.38 8.13
C LEU A 118 8.45 -4.75 7.48
N PRO A 119 8.51 -5.84 8.25
CA PRO A 119 8.00 -7.13 7.81
C PRO A 119 6.50 -7.04 7.45
N VAL A 120 6.07 -7.80 6.46
CA VAL A 120 4.64 -7.88 6.06
C VAL A 120 3.76 -8.29 7.25
N THR A 121 4.27 -9.11 8.15
CA THR A 121 3.56 -9.52 9.39
C THR A 121 3.16 -8.30 10.24
N VAL A 122 4.08 -7.35 10.46
CA VAL A 122 3.81 -6.11 11.21
C VAL A 122 2.87 -5.20 10.46
N TYR A 123 3.06 -5.06 9.15
CA TYR A 123 2.16 -4.32 8.27
C TYR A 123 0.74 -4.90 8.27
N THR A 124 0.59 -6.23 8.30
CA THR A 124 -0.73 -6.90 8.39
C THR A 124 -1.41 -6.57 9.72
N ALA A 125 -0.67 -6.56 10.83
CA ALA A 125 -1.21 -6.16 12.13
C ALA A 125 -1.74 -4.72 12.12
N ALA A 126 -1.01 -3.79 11.48
CA ALA A 126 -1.48 -2.41 11.29
C ALA A 126 -2.77 -2.36 10.44
N ASN A 127 -2.84 -3.12 9.35
CA ASN A 127 -4.04 -3.20 8.49
C ASN A 127 -5.24 -3.80 9.23
N GLU A 128 -5.06 -4.79 10.08
CA GLU A 128 -6.13 -5.38 10.88
C GLU A 128 -6.79 -4.33 11.78
N MET A 129 -6.00 -3.51 12.48
CA MET A 129 -6.52 -2.43 13.32
C MET A 129 -7.33 -1.42 12.48
N VAL A 130 -6.77 -0.96 11.38
CA VAL A 130 -7.44 0.01 10.50
C VAL A 130 -8.71 -0.57 9.89
N ALA A 131 -8.71 -1.83 9.45
CA ALA A 131 -9.89 -2.51 8.91
C ALA A 131 -10.98 -2.71 9.96
N THR A 132 -10.61 -2.93 11.21
CA THR A 132 -11.55 -3.04 12.34
C THR A 132 -12.28 -1.72 12.59
N ALA A 133 -11.63 -0.58 12.38
CA ALA A 133 -12.22 0.74 12.52
C ALA A 133 -13.05 1.16 11.30
N ASP A 134 -12.49 1.00 10.11
CA ASP A 134 -13.11 1.35 8.83
C ASP A 134 -12.48 0.52 7.70
N ALA A 135 -13.18 -0.55 7.30
CA ALA A 135 -12.71 -1.44 6.24
C ALA A 135 -12.63 -0.74 4.86
N GLY A 136 -13.46 0.25 4.61
CA GLY A 136 -13.42 1.06 3.39
C GLY A 136 -12.17 1.94 3.34
N PHE A 137 -11.85 2.58 4.45
CA PHE A 137 -10.63 3.38 4.58
C PHE A 137 -9.37 2.51 4.51
N GLN A 138 -9.39 1.35 5.18
CA GLN A 138 -8.26 0.41 5.11
C GLN A 138 -7.96 0.03 3.66
N ASN A 139 -8.97 -0.26 2.85
CA ASN A 139 -8.80 -0.59 1.44
C ASN A 139 -8.16 0.56 0.63
N ILE A 140 -8.44 1.82 0.97
CA ILE A 140 -7.81 3.00 0.35
C ILE A 140 -6.35 3.14 0.79
N TRP A 141 -6.10 3.12 2.11
CA TRP A 141 -4.77 3.33 2.68
C TRP A 141 -3.79 2.20 2.37
N SER A 142 -4.24 0.95 2.38
CA SER A 142 -3.39 -0.22 2.14
C SER A 142 -2.89 -0.36 0.71
N LEU A 143 -3.49 0.36 -0.27
CA LEU A 143 -3.01 0.32 -1.65
C LEU A 143 -1.58 0.87 -1.83
N GLN A 144 -1.00 1.53 -0.84
CA GLN A 144 0.44 1.81 -0.79
C GLN A 144 1.29 0.54 -1.02
N ASP A 145 0.76 -0.63 -0.63
CA ASP A 145 1.42 -1.93 -0.78
C ASP A 145 1.58 -2.38 -2.24
N CYS A 146 0.78 -1.83 -3.17
CA CYS A 146 0.94 -2.09 -4.61
C CYS A 146 2.34 -1.75 -5.12
N ILE A 147 3.06 -0.84 -4.43
CA ILE A 147 4.43 -0.47 -4.78
C ILE A 147 5.44 -1.63 -4.64
N GLU A 148 5.11 -2.67 -3.86
CA GLU A 148 5.95 -3.86 -3.74
C GLU A 148 6.10 -4.60 -5.07
N THR A 149 5.06 -4.57 -5.91
CA THR A 149 5.14 -5.08 -7.29
C THR A 149 6.26 -4.39 -8.07
N LEU A 150 6.35 -3.06 -7.94
CA LEU A 150 7.41 -2.30 -8.57
C LEU A 150 8.78 -2.57 -7.93
N TYR A 151 8.83 -2.70 -6.62
CA TYR A 151 10.06 -3.05 -5.91
C TYR A 151 10.61 -4.42 -6.36
N CYS A 152 9.75 -5.42 -6.52
CA CYS A 152 10.16 -6.76 -6.93
C CYS A 152 10.52 -6.85 -8.41
N PHE A 153 9.75 -6.23 -9.30
CA PHE A 153 9.81 -6.47 -10.74
C PHE A 153 10.22 -5.27 -11.59
N GLY A 154 10.26 -4.06 -11.01
CA GLY A 154 10.64 -2.85 -11.71
C GLY A 154 12.15 -2.73 -11.92
N THR A 155 12.56 -1.83 -12.83
CA THR A 155 13.95 -1.42 -12.99
C THR A 155 14.36 -0.52 -11.82
N GLU A 156 15.68 -0.35 -11.61
CA GLU A 156 16.16 0.55 -10.55
C GLU A 156 15.74 2.01 -10.81
N GLU A 157 15.71 2.43 -12.08
CA GLU A 157 15.21 3.76 -12.45
C GLU A 157 13.74 3.96 -12.03
N GLN A 158 12.89 2.96 -12.28
CA GLN A 158 11.48 3.00 -11.86
C GLN A 158 11.36 3.00 -10.33
N ARG A 159 12.13 2.18 -9.62
CA ARG A 159 12.15 2.16 -8.15
C ARG A 159 12.51 3.52 -7.57
N GLN A 160 13.60 4.13 -8.05
CA GLN A 160 14.06 5.45 -7.61
C GLN A 160 13.04 6.56 -7.91
N LYS A 161 12.30 6.44 -9.00
CA LYS A 161 11.32 7.44 -9.42
C LYS A 161 10.03 7.37 -8.61
N TYR A 162 9.51 6.19 -8.33
CA TYR A 162 8.14 6.02 -7.83
C TYR A 162 8.06 5.62 -6.36
N ILE A 163 8.98 4.78 -5.83
CA ILE A 163 8.89 4.33 -4.44
C ILE A 163 8.97 5.49 -3.44
N PRO A 164 9.89 6.46 -3.59
CA PRO A 164 9.94 7.61 -2.68
C PRO A 164 8.65 8.45 -2.66
N ARG A 165 7.94 8.53 -3.78
CA ARG A 165 6.68 9.27 -3.89
C ARG A 165 5.58 8.62 -3.04
N VAL A 166 5.47 7.29 -3.09
CA VAL A 166 4.53 6.53 -2.24
C VAL A 166 4.93 6.63 -0.77
N CYS A 167 6.22 6.52 -0.45
CA CYS A 167 6.71 6.74 0.92
C CYS A 167 6.41 8.16 1.44
N ALA A 168 6.31 9.14 0.56
CA ALA A 168 5.91 10.52 0.88
C ALA A 168 4.38 10.72 0.95
N GLY A 169 3.57 9.68 0.69
CA GLY A 169 2.11 9.72 0.83
C GLY A 169 1.32 9.88 -0.47
N GLU A 170 1.95 9.78 -1.65
CA GLU A 170 1.20 9.69 -2.90
C GLU A 170 0.41 8.38 -2.96
N THR A 171 -0.82 8.49 -3.47
CA THR A 171 -1.76 7.37 -3.54
C THR A 171 -1.49 6.46 -4.72
N MET A 172 -1.85 5.18 -4.58
CA MET A 172 -1.73 4.18 -5.63
C MET A 172 -3.04 3.50 -5.96
N SER A 173 -3.11 2.97 -7.18
CA SER A 173 -4.10 1.98 -7.60
C SER A 173 -3.46 0.81 -8.32
N MET A 174 -4.16 -0.34 -8.31
CA MET A 174 -3.82 -1.52 -9.11
C MET A 174 -4.96 -1.82 -10.07
N ASP A 175 -4.79 -1.43 -11.33
CA ASP A 175 -5.83 -1.40 -12.33
C ASP A 175 -5.83 -2.72 -13.12
N LEU A 176 -6.46 -3.75 -12.56
CA LEU A 176 -6.48 -5.11 -13.14
C LEU A 176 -7.80 -5.40 -13.85
N THR A 177 -8.91 -5.26 -13.13
CA THR A 177 -10.23 -5.75 -13.51
C THR A 177 -10.84 -4.95 -14.69
N GLU A 178 -11.48 -5.68 -15.59
CA GLU A 178 -12.28 -5.14 -16.70
C GLU A 178 -13.73 -5.63 -16.60
N PRO A 179 -14.68 -5.06 -17.37
CA PRO A 179 -16.06 -5.53 -17.35
C PRO A 179 -16.22 -7.03 -17.56
N ASP A 180 -15.38 -7.63 -18.41
CA ASP A 180 -15.45 -9.04 -18.81
C ASP A 180 -14.25 -9.89 -18.29
N ALA A 181 -13.37 -9.30 -17.48
CA ALA A 181 -12.18 -9.96 -16.97
C ALA A 181 -11.87 -9.53 -15.52
N GLY A 182 -12.28 -10.34 -14.56
CA GLY A 182 -12.02 -10.13 -13.13
C GLY A 182 -11.23 -11.30 -12.54
N SER A 183 -11.92 -12.40 -12.18
CA SER A 183 -11.24 -13.60 -11.67
C SER A 183 -10.30 -14.22 -12.67
N ASP A 184 -10.65 -14.21 -13.96
CA ASP A 184 -9.76 -14.62 -15.06
C ASP A 184 -9.07 -13.40 -15.68
N LEU A 185 -7.99 -12.95 -15.09
CA LEU A 185 -7.18 -11.85 -15.63
C LEU A 185 -6.46 -12.18 -16.93
N GLN A 186 -6.39 -13.45 -17.35
CA GLN A 186 -5.82 -13.81 -18.66
C GLN A 186 -6.66 -13.25 -19.81
N SER A 187 -7.95 -13.01 -19.53
CA SER A 187 -8.92 -12.47 -20.50
C SER A 187 -8.91 -10.94 -20.61
N VAL A 188 -8.00 -10.24 -19.91
CA VAL A 188 -7.83 -8.77 -20.02
C VAL A 188 -7.58 -8.35 -21.47
N MET A 189 -8.35 -7.37 -21.95
CA MET A 189 -8.35 -6.89 -23.33
C MET A 189 -7.87 -5.44 -23.48
N LEU A 190 -7.71 -4.67 -22.39
CA LEU A 190 -7.12 -3.34 -22.47
C LEU A 190 -5.79 -3.42 -23.20
N LYS A 191 -5.66 -2.65 -24.28
CA LYS A 191 -4.55 -2.75 -25.20
C LYS A 191 -3.46 -1.74 -24.89
N ALA A 192 -2.21 -2.21 -24.86
CA ALA A 192 -1.03 -1.37 -24.85
C ALA A 192 -0.40 -1.33 -26.24
N THR A 193 -0.08 -0.15 -26.74
CA THR A 193 0.60 0.04 -28.02
C THR A 193 1.76 1.00 -27.82
N TYR A 194 2.96 0.60 -28.24
CA TYR A 194 4.12 1.47 -28.14
C TYR A 194 4.03 2.59 -29.19
N ASP A 195 4.25 3.81 -28.73
CA ASP A 195 4.31 5.02 -29.55
C ASP A 195 5.78 5.41 -29.70
N GLU A 196 6.37 5.04 -30.83
CA GLU A 196 7.79 5.27 -31.14
C GLU A 196 8.15 6.76 -31.19
N GLU A 197 7.22 7.61 -31.66
CA GLU A 197 7.43 9.05 -31.79
C GLU A 197 7.59 9.73 -30.42
N ASN A 198 6.79 9.30 -29.45
CA ASN A 198 6.78 9.88 -28.10
C ASN A 198 7.56 9.05 -27.05
N GLY A 199 8.07 7.88 -27.43
CA GLY A 199 8.81 6.98 -26.53
C GLY A 199 8.00 6.47 -25.33
N CYS A 200 6.69 6.27 -25.52
CA CYS A 200 5.79 5.86 -24.44
C CYS A 200 4.79 4.78 -24.88
N TRP A 201 4.16 4.13 -23.92
CA TRP A 201 3.06 3.20 -24.19
C TRP A 201 1.73 3.93 -24.10
N ARG A 202 0.86 3.74 -25.08
CA ARG A 202 -0.53 4.18 -25.07
C ARG A 202 -1.44 3.06 -24.68
N LEU A 203 -2.19 3.25 -23.60
CA LEU A 203 -3.17 2.30 -23.08
C LEU A 203 -4.56 2.70 -23.59
N ASN A 204 -5.31 1.73 -24.13
CA ASN A 204 -6.65 1.94 -24.67
C ASN A 204 -7.59 0.82 -24.27
N GLY A 205 -8.66 1.13 -23.56
CA GLY A 205 -9.65 0.22 -23.02
C GLY A 205 -10.28 0.77 -21.75
N SER A 206 -11.02 -0.07 -21.03
CA SER A 206 -11.70 0.32 -19.80
C SER A 206 -11.37 -0.63 -18.66
N LYS A 207 -11.01 -0.10 -17.53
CA LYS A 207 -10.91 -0.79 -16.25
C LYS A 207 -12.17 -0.53 -15.43
N ARG A 208 -12.52 -1.45 -14.51
CA ARG A 208 -13.72 -1.34 -13.68
C ARG A 208 -13.44 -1.82 -12.25
N PHE A 209 -14.15 -1.25 -11.29
CA PHE A 209 -14.01 -1.57 -9.87
C PHE A 209 -12.61 -1.31 -9.33
N ILE A 210 -12.02 -0.17 -9.70
CA ILE A 210 -10.66 0.18 -9.30
C ILE A 210 -10.71 1.06 -8.04
N THR A 211 -10.22 0.53 -6.93
CA THR A 211 -10.01 1.32 -5.71
C THR A 211 -8.92 2.37 -5.98
N ASN A 212 -9.12 3.59 -5.52
CA ASN A 212 -8.27 4.73 -5.83
C ASN A 212 -8.08 4.97 -7.35
N GLY A 213 -9.12 4.71 -8.17
CA GLY A 213 -9.05 4.89 -9.63
C GLY A 213 -8.75 6.31 -10.12
N ASP A 214 -8.53 7.27 -9.20
CA ASP A 214 -8.09 8.65 -9.44
C ASP A 214 -6.80 8.96 -8.65
N SER A 215 -5.97 7.94 -8.39
CA SER A 215 -4.72 8.03 -7.64
C SER A 215 -3.60 8.76 -8.41
N ASP A 216 -2.50 9.03 -7.70
CA ASP A 216 -1.32 9.68 -8.25
C ASP A 216 -0.47 8.74 -9.11
N ILE A 217 -0.47 7.44 -8.76
CA ILE A 217 0.30 6.39 -9.44
C ILE A 217 -0.60 5.19 -9.69
N HIS A 218 -0.59 4.70 -10.94
CA HIS A 218 -1.36 3.54 -11.37
C HIS A 218 -0.45 2.39 -11.79
N LEU A 219 -0.76 1.16 -11.37
CA LEU A 219 -0.22 -0.06 -11.94
C LEU A 219 -1.30 -0.71 -12.82
N VAL A 220 -1.14 -0.60 -14.14
CA VAL A 220 -2.17 -0.99 -15.11
C VAL A 220 -1.79 -2.27 -15.84
N LEU A 221 -2.60 -3.32 -15.68
CA LEU A 221 -2.44 -4.56 -16.45
C LEU A 221 -3.03 -4.37 -17.86
N ALA A 222 -2.21 -4.58 -18.88
CA ALA A 222 -2.64 -4.42 -20.27
C ALA A 222 -2.01 -5.46 -21.20
N ARG A 223 -2.65 -5.69 -22.33
CA ARG A 223 -2.16 -6.59 -23.39
C ARG A 223 -1.19 -5.84 -24.29
N SER A 224 0.10 -6.19 -24.18
CA SER A 224 1.20 -5.62 -24.98
C SER A 224 1.55 -6.47 -26.20
N GLU A 225 1.24 -7.78 -26.17
CA GLU A 225 1.58 -8.71 -27.26
C GLU A 225 0.38 -8.94 -28.18
N ALA A 226 0.47 -8.44 -29.40
CA ALA A 226 -0.58 -8.62 -30.40
C ALA A 226 -0.86 -10.09 -30.73
N GLY A 227 -2.15 -10.43 -30.88
CA GLY A 227 -2.55 -11.79 -31.26
C GLY A 227 -2.58 -12.81 -30.12
N THR A 228 -2.18 -12.44 -28.91
CA THR A 228 -2.26 -13.32 -27.72
C THR A 228 -3.64 -13.21 -27.05
N ARG A 229 -4.03 -14.28 -26.33
CA ARG A 229 -5.29 -14.36 -25.58
C ARG A 229 -5.11 -14.96 -24.19
N ASP A 230 -3.88 -15.16 -23.74
CA ASP A 230 -3.53 -15.69 -22.43
C ASP A 230 -2.63 -14.73 -21.65
N GLY A 231 -2.20 -15.13 -20.44
CA GLY A 231 -1.38 -14.32 -19.56
C GLY A 231 -0.01 -13.96 -20.13
N ARG A 232 0.50 -14.70 -21.12
CA ARG A 232 1.81 -14.45 -21.75
C ARG A 232 1.86 -13.14 -22.55
N GLY A 233 0.69 -12.63 -22.95
CA GLY A 233 0.61 -11.38 -23.69
C GLY A 233 0.34 -10.16 -22.84
N LEU A 234 0.33 -10.29 -21.52
CA LEU A 234 0.05 -9.22 -20.57
C LEU A 234 1.34 -8.64 -19.98
N SER A 235 1.33 -7.35 -19.79
CA SER A 235 2.38 -6.60 -19.08
C SER A 235 1.77 -5.63 -18.09
N MET A 236 2.52 -5.28 -17.03
CA MET A 236 2.16 -4.25 -16.08
C MET A 236 2.82 -2.93 -16.49
N PHE A 237 2.03 -1.87 -16.54
CA PHE A 237 2.47 -0.52 -16.88
C PHE A 237 2.33 0.41 -15.68
N ILE A 238 3.20 1.41 -15.60
CA ILE A 238 3.18 2.45 -14.58
C ILE A 238 3.06 3.82 -15.24
#